data_088eb3aa1d059f080d265a28ff3efc17
#
_entry.id   088eb3aa1d059f080d265a28ff3efc17
#
_cell.length_a   1.000
_cell.length_b   1.000
_cell.length_c   1.000
_cell.angle_alpha   90.00
_cell.angle_beta   90.00
_cell.angle_gamma   90.00
#
_symmetry.space_group_name_H-M   'P 1'
#
loop_
_entity.id
_entity.type
_entity.pdbx_description
1 polymer ?
#
loop_
_entity_poly.entity_id
_entity_poly.type
_entity_poly.pdbx_seq_one_letter_code
_entity_poly.pdbx_strand_id
1 'polypeptide(L)'
;MTDNIIQIKNDKIRRLKIVDIDGKDTGDFLEFQVDDIELPLRYQEIQEQIRKNQLWIKNQCMIISKRPDIKGKKLMSKNEEDTIKAINEFYKKQEQVYNMFLGKDGVKKLLCGRKLTWETFDEIDEIIDKQILPYLNQDAQSLVDRITKKYGNSNDTKNVIK
;
A
#
# COMPACT_ATOMS: atom_id res chain seq x y z
N MET A 1 -5.93 44.02 3.17
CA MET A 1 -5.38 43.26 2.03
C MET A 1 -6.20 42.01 1.86
N THR A 2 -6.84 41.84 0.73
CA THR A 2 -7.49 40.62 0.38
C THR A 2 -6.42 39.70 -0.19
N ASP A 3 -6.12 38.60 0.51
CA ASP A 3 -5.21 37.57 -0.01
C ASP A 3 -5.80 36.98 -1.27
N ASN A 4 -5.06 36.98 -2.36
CA ASN A 4 -5.43 36.30 -3.59
C ASN A 4 -5.34 34.80 -3.37
N ILE A 5 -6.46 34.11 -3.24
CA ILE A 5 -6.53 32.67 -3.04
C ILE A 5 -6.57 32.00 -4.40
N ILE A 6 -5.60 31.12 -4.66
CA ILE A 6 -5.64 30.21 -5.80
C ILE A 6 -6.25 28.90 -5.31
N GLN A 7 -7.41 28.54 -5.85
CA GLN A 7 -8.05 27.28 -5.56
C GLN A 7 -8.04 26.39 -6.79
N ILE A 8 -7.45 25.21 -6.66
CA ILE A 8 -7.48 24.18 -7.69
C ILE A 8 -8.70 23.30 -7.44
N LYS A 9 -9.51 23.11 -8.48
CA LYS A 9 -10.61 22.14 -8.42
C LYS A 9 -10.05 20.74 -8.35
N ASN A 10 -10.49 19.97 -7.36
CA ASN A 10 -9.94 18.65 -7.05
C ASN A 10 -11.01 17.56 -7.12
N ASP A 11 -11.72 17.50 -8.25
CA ASP A 11 -12.75 16.52 -8.55
C ASP A 11 -12.19 15.11 -8.86
N LYS A 12 -10.87 14.99 -8.96
CA LYS A 12 -10.14 13.75 -9.25
C LYS A 12 -9.61 13.02 -8.01
N ILE A 13 -9.82 13.58 -6.83
CA ILE A 13 -9.46 12.91 -5.58
C ILE A 13 -10.66 12.14 -5.05
N ARG A 14 -10.43 10.85 -4.80
CA ARG A 14 -11.38 9.97 -4.11
C ARG A 14 -10.97 9.82 -2.66
N ARG A 15 -11.91 10.10 -1.77
CA ARG A 15 -11.75 9.92 -0.33
C ARG A 15 -12.55 8.72 0.13
N LEU A 16 -11.87 7.76 0.73
CA LEU A 16 -12.49 6.60 1.36
C LEU A 16 -12.45 6.80 2.87
N LYS A 17 -13.62 7.01 3.47
CA LYS A 17 -13.74 7.14 4.93
C LYS A 17 -13.43 5.82 5.61
N ILE A 18 -12.73 5.89 6.72
CA ILE A 18 -12.42 4.74 7.55
C ILE A 18 -13.36 4.73 8.75
N VAL A 19 -14.09 3.64 8.90
CA VAL A 19 -14.92 3.35 10.07
C VAL A 19 -14.24 2.26 10.91
N ASP A 20 -14.46 2.31 12.21
CA ASP A 20 -13.96 1.28 13.12
C ASP A 20 -14.80 -0.01 13.06
N ILE A 21 -14.45 -0.98 13.88
CA ILE A 21 -15.14 -2.28 13.95
C ILE A 21 -16.62 -2.14 14.34
N ASP A 22 -16.96 -1.09 15.04
CA ASP A 22 -18.35 -0.78 15.48
C ASP A 22 -19.10 0.07 14.44
N GLY A 23 -18.47 0.37 13.30
CA GLY A 23 -19.05 1.20 12.25
C GLY A 23 -19.01 2.71 12.54
N LYS A 24 -18.28 3.14 13.57
CA LYS A 24 -18.08 4.55 13.86
C LYS A 24 -17.06 5.18 12.91
N ASP A 25 -17.38 6.38 12.44
CA ASP A 25 -16.43 7.20 11.68
C ASP A 25 -15.23 7.56 12.58
N THR A 26 -14.03 7.17 12.14
CA THR A 26 -12.79 7.47 12.85
C THR A 26 -12.30 8.90 12.64
N GLY A 27 -12.89 9.62 11.68
CA GLY A 27 -12.39 10.91 11.20
C GLY A 27 -11.21 10.81 10.24
N ASP A 28 -10.65 9.61 10.05
CA ASP A 28 -9.58 9.34 9.09
C ASP A 28 -10.14 8.90 7.74
N PHE A 29 -9.36 9.12 6.71
CA PHE A 29 -9.68 8.72 5.35
C PHE A 29 -8.42 8.40 4.55
N LEU A 30 -8.57 7.59 3.52
CA LEU A 30 -7.56 7.39 2.49
C LEU A 30 -7.90 8.25 1.27
N GLU A 31 -6.89 8.85 0.66
CA GLU A 31 -7.06 9.63 -0.57
C GLU A 31 -6.32 8.99 -1.73
N PHE A 32 -7.00 8.92 -2.88
CA PHE A 32 -6.42 8.47 -4.13
C PHE A 32 -6.74 9.46 -5.24
N GLN A 33 -5.73 9.82 -6.01
CA GLN A 33 -5.92 10.60 -7.22
C GLN A 33 -6.25 9.65 -8.37
N VAL A 34 -7.47 9.73 -8.89
CA VAL A 34 -8.00 8.75 -9.86
C VAL A 34 -7.42 8.91 -11.27
N ASP A 35 -6.79 10.04 -11.57
CA ASP A 35 -6.07 10.29 -12.82
C ASP A 35 -4.54 10.13 -12.70
N ASP A 36 -4.07 9.57 -11.59
CA ASP A 36 -2.67 9.18 -11.42
C ASP A 36 -2.39 7.90 -12.20
N ILE A 37 -1.78 8.07 -13.37
CA ILE A 37 -1.43 6.97 -14.26
C ILE A 37 -0.39 6.01 -13.65
N GLU A 38 0.36 6.47 -12.65
CA GLU A 38 1.38 5.65 -11.98
C GLU A 38 0.78 4.77 -10.87
N LEU A 39 -0.46 5.01 -10.46
CA LEU A 39 -1.08 4.30 -9.36
C LEU A 39 -1.13 2.77 -9.57
N PRO A 40 -1.51 2.24 -10.74
CA PRO A 40 -1.45 0.80 -11.00
C PRO A 40 -0.03 0.24 -10.98
N LEU A 41 0.95 0.97 -11.48
CA LEU A 41 2.36 0.57 -11.43
C LEU A 41 2.89 0.55 -10.01
N ARG A 42 2.51 1.53 -9.20
CA ARG A 42 2.86 1.60 -7.77
C ARG A 42 2.27 0.43 -6.99
N TYR A 43 1.05 0.05 -7.28
CA TYR A 43 0.43 -1.14 -6.68
C TYR A 43 1.20 -2.43 -7.04
N GLN A 44 1.56 -2.59 -8.29
CA GLN A 44 2.36 -3.74 -8.74
C GLN A 44 3.74 -3.76 -8.06
N GLU A 45 4.37 -2.61 -7.91
CA GLU A 45 5.66 -2.47 -7.22
C GLU A 45 5.56 -2.86 -5.75
N ILE A 46 4.52 -2.42 -5.03
CA ILE A 46 4.35 -2.81 -3.63
C ILE A 46 4.12 -4.31 -3.46
N GLN A 47 3.39 -4.95 -4.36
CA GLN A 47 3.21 -6.41 -4.31
C GLN A 47 4.53 -7.16 -4.45
N GLU A 48 5.41 -6.69 -5.29
CA GLU A 48 6.75 -7.26 -5.42
C GLU A 48 7.60 -7.04 -4.16
N GLN A 49 7.56 -5.86 -3.58
CA GLN A 49 8.26 -5.55 -2.33
C GLN A 49 7.71 -6.35 -1.15
N ILE A 50 6.40 -6.52 -1.04
CA ILE A 50 5.76 -7.37 -0.03
C ILE A 50 6.32 -8.79 -0.11
N ARG A 51 6.40 -9.35 -1.32
CA ARG A 51 6.93 -10.69 -1.55
C ARG A 51 8.40 -10.82 -1.18
N LYS A 52 9.22 -9.82 -1.51
CA LYS A 52 10.63 -9.76 -1.10
C LYS A 52 10.78 -9.71 0.42
N ASN A 53 9.96 -8.94 1.11
CA ASN A 53 9.97 -8.88 2.57
C ASN A 53 9.55 -10.19 3.21
N GLN A 54 8.55 -10.87 2.65
CA GLN A 54 8.11 -12.20 3.11
C GLN A 54 9.23 -13.24 2.95
N LEU A 55 9.95 -13.20 1.84
CA LEU A 55 11.10 -14.08 1.63
C LEU A 55 12.23 -13.78 2.61
N TRP A 56 12.49 -12.51 2.85
CA TRP A 56 13.50 -12.07 3.81
C TRP A 56 13.24 -12.61 5.22
N ILE A 57 12.01 -12.43 5.75
CA ILE A 57 11.67 -12.90 7.10
C ILE A 57 11.71 -14.43 7.18
N LYS A 58 11.24 -15.13 6.16
CA LYS A 58 11.36 -16.58 6.07
C LYS A 58 12.81 -17.05 6.18
N ASN A 59 13.71 -16.40 5.44
CA ASN A 59 15.14 -16.69 5.47
C ASN A 59 15.76 -16.39 6.84
N GLN A 60 15.40 -15.26 7.47
CA GLN A 60 15.89 -14.90 8.80
C GLN A 60 15.45 -15.95 9.85
N CYS A 61 14.20 -16.34 9.86
CA CYS A 61 13.72 -17.37 10.79
C CYS A 61 14.41 -18.72 10.55
N MET A 62 14.67 -19.09 9.30
CA MET A 62 15.39 -20.32 8.98
C MET A 62 16.84 -20.29 9.45
N ILE A 63 17.55 -19.18 9.26
CA ILE A 63 18.93 -19.00 9.73
C ILE A 63 18.98 -19.09 11.26
N ILE A 64 18.08 -18.39 11.95
CA ILE A 64 18.04 -18.39 13.42
C ILE A 64 17.73 -19.79 13.96
N SER A 65 16.78 -20.50 13.35
CA SER A 65 16.38 -21.85 13.80
C SER A 65 17.50 -22.90 13.72
N LYS A 66 18.49 -22.68 12.86
CA LYS A 66 19.65 -23.58 12.69
C LYS A 66 20.79 -23.30 13.68
N ARG A 67 20.75 -22.20 14.41
CA ARG A 67 21.77 -21.88 15.40
C ARG A 67 21.57 -22.70 16.67
N PRO A 68 22.66 -23.08 17.36
CA PRO A 68 22.57 -23.56 18.73
C PRO A 68 21.89 -22.51 19.60
N ASP A 69 20.86 -22.92 20.34
CA ASP A 69 20.11 -22.00 21.19
C ASP A 69 20.70 -21.95 22.60
N ILE A 70 20.75 -20.78 23.20
CA ILE A 70 21.24 -20.53 24.55
C ILE A 70 20.11 -19.96 25.36
N LYS A 71 19.55 -20.77 26.28
CA LYS A 71 18.56 -20.35 27.26
C LYS A 71 19.24 -20.18 28.61
N GLY A 72 19.53 -18.94 29.00
CA GLY A 72 19.99 -18.61 30.34
C GLY A 72 18.81 -18.46 31.32
N LYS A 73 19.00 -17.65 32.40
CA LYS A 73 17.94 -17.30 33.36
C LYS A 73 16.89 -16.32 32.84
N LYS A 74 16.91 -15.97 31.55
CA LYS A 74 16.01 -15.05 30.92
C LYS A 74 14.66 -15.73 30.57
N LEU A 75 13.63 -14.92 30.40
CA LEU A 75 12.30 -15.38 29.97
C LEU A 75 12.35 -16.09 28.60
N MET A 76 13.19 -15.61 27.70
CA MET A 76 13.33 -16.10 26.32
C MET A 76 14.77 -16.56 26.05
N SER A 77 14.90 -17.56 25.19
CA SER A 77 16.18 -17.96 24.62
C SER A 77 16.72 -16.88 23.67
N LYS A 78 18.00 -16.94 23.34
CA LYS A 78 18.62 -16.02 22.38
C LYS A 78 17.97 -16.10 21.00
N ASN A 79 17.64 -17.32 20.54
CA ASN A 79 16.98 -17.50 19.24
C ASN A 79 15.55 -16.97 19.24
N GLU A 80 14.79 -17.14 20.33
CA GLU A 80 13.45 -16.56 20.48
C GLU A 80 13.51 -15.03 20.43
N GLU A 81 14.45 -14.42 21.15
CA GLU A 81 14.66 -12.97 21.14
C GLU A 81 14.99 -12.45 19.74
N ASP A 82 15.93 -13.09 19.06
CA ASP A 82 16.35 -12.69 17.70
C ASP A 82 15.21 -12.88 16.68
N THR A 83 14.41 -13.93 16.83
CA THR A 83 13.22 -14.15 15.99
C THR A 83 12.19 -13.05 16.16
N ILE A 84 11.89 -12.66 17.41
CA ILE A 84 10.95 -11.56 17.68
C ILE A 84 11.46 -10.24 17.11
N LYS A 85 12.75 -9.96 17.25
CA LYS A 85 13.37 -8.77 16.65
C LYS A 85 13.25 -8.77 15.11
N ALA A 86 13.48 -9.91 14.47
CA ALA A 86 13.36 -10.06 13.03
C ALA A 86 11.90 -9.86 12.56
N ILE A 87 10.93 -10.44 13.26
CA ILE A 87 9.50 -10.26 12.96
C ILE A 87 9.10 -8.79 13.12
N ASN A 88 9.55 -8.11 14.16
CA ASN A 88 9.27 -6.70 14.38
C ASN A 88 9.85 -5.82 13.26
N GLU A 89 11.06 -6.12 12.81
CA GLU A 89 11.66 -5.46 11.66
C GLU A 89 10.87 -5.71 10.38
N PHE A 90 10.41 -6.95 10.16
CA PHE A 90 9.56 -7.30 9.05
C PHE A 90 8.25 -6.49 9.05
N TYR A 91 7.58 -6.37 10.19
CA TYR A 91 6.35 -5.57 10.31
C TYR A 91 6.59 -4.10 9.94
N LYS A 92 7.69 -3.51 10.37
CA LYS A 92 8.04 -2.14 10.01
C LYS A 92 8.30 -1.97 8.51
N LYS A 93 8.99 -2.93 7.90
CA LYS A 93 9.22 -2.94 6.44
C LYS A 93 7.92 -3.06 5.66
N GLN A 94 7.02 -3.96 6.08
CA GLN A 94 5.71 -4.12 5.45
C GLN A 94 4.85 -2.85 5.58
N GLU A 95 4.80 -2.25 6.75
CA GLU A 95 4.07 -0.99 6.96
C GLU A 95 4.54 0.09 5.99
N GLN A 96 5.84 0.26 5.82
CA GLN A 96 6.41 1.24 4.88
C GLN A 96 5.99 0.96 3.45
N VAL A 97 6.01 -0.30 3.04
CA VAL A 97 5.61 -0.70 1.68
C VAL A 97 4.13 -0.44 1.43
N TYR A 98 3.24 -0.85 2.35
CA TYR A 98 1.81 -0.57 2.22
C TYR A 98 1.52 0.93 2.19
N ASN A 99 2.24 1.73 2.97
CA ASN A 99 2.08 3.18 2.99
C ASN A 99 2.50 3.85 1.67
N MET A 100 3.34 3.23 0.85
CA MET A 100 3.65 3.72 -0.50
C MET A 100 2.40 3.74 -1.39
N PHE A 101 1.46 2.85 -1.16
CA PHE A 101 0.19 2.79 -1.90
C PHE A 101 -0.96 3.51 -1.17
N LEU A 102 -1.10 3.26 0.14
CA LEU A 102 -2.20 3.80 0.95
C LEU A 102 -2.01 5.27 1.34
N GLY A 103 -0.79 5.80 1.19
CA GLY A 103 -0.44 7.14 1.63
C GLY A 103 0.11 7.19 3.04
N LYS A 104 0.45 8.40 3.49
CA LYS A 104 1.04 8.63 4.80
C LYS A 104 0.14 8.08 5.92
N ASP A 105 0.73 7.27 6.79
CA ASP A 105 0.05 6.64 7.92
C ASP A 105 -1.19 5.79 7.53
N GLY A 106 -1.27 5.37 6.27
CA GLY A 106 -2.42 4.62 5.76
C GLY A 106 -2.67 3.33 6.52
N VAL A 107 -1.63 2.56 6.83
CA VAL A 107 -1.72 1.33 7.64
C VAL A 107 -2.26 1.63 9.04
N LYS A 108 -1.72 2.64 9.72
CA LYS A 108 -2.18 3.04 11.07
C LYS A 108 -3.64 3.48 11.07
N LYS A 109 -4.07 4.21 10.05
CA LYS A 109 -5.47 4.61 9.88
C LYS A 109 -6.39 3.39 9.74
N LEU A 110 -6.01 2.40 8.93
CA LEU A 110 -6.78 1.16 8.77
C LEU A 110 -6.81 0.31 10.03
N LEU A 111 -5.75 0.32 10.82
CA LEU A 111 -5.67 -0.45 12.05
C LEU A 111 -6.56 0.10 13.18
N CYS A 112 -6.95 1.37 13.13
CA CYS A 112 -7.81 1.99 14.15
C CYS A 112 -7.28 1.77 15.60
N GLY A 113 -5.97 1.95 15.80
CA GLY A 113 -5.30 1.76 17.10
C GLY A 113 -4.86 0.33 17.42
N ARG A 114 -5.17 -0.64 16.57
CA ARG A 114 -4.65 -2.01 16.73
C ARG A 114 -3.16 -2.09 16.40
N LYS A 115 -2.48 -3.06 16.98
CA LYS A 115 -1.07 -3.33 16.69
C LYS A 115 -0.92 -4.11 15.39
N LEU A 116 0.21 -3.93 14.73
CA LEU A 116 0.62 -4.75 13.59
C LEU A 116 0.81 -6.21 14.02
N THR A 117 0.13 -7.11 13.31
CA THR A 117 0.28 -8.56 13.42
C THR A 117 0.22 -9.16 12.03
N TRP A 118 0.52 -10.43 11.92
CA TRP A 118 0.39 -11.14 10.64
C TRP A 118 -1.04 -11.05 10.09
N GLU A 119 -2.01 -11.28 10.95
CA GLU A 119 -3.43 -11.25 10.59
C GLU A 119 -3.88 -9.87 10.12
N THR A 120 -3.34 -8.80 10.71
CA THR A 120 -3.69 -7.43 10.28
C THR A 120 -3.18 -7.11 8.87
N PHE A 121 -2.07 -7.68 8.44
CA PHE A 121 -1.64 -7.56 7.04
C PHE A 121 -2.55 -8.31 6.08
N ASP A 122 -3.01 -9.50 6.45
CA ASP A 122 -4.00 -10.23 5.65
C ASP A 122 -5.32 -9.45 5.53
N GLU A 123 -5.77 -8.81 6.62
CA GLU A 123 -6.93 -7.91 6.60
C GLU A 123 -6.72 -6.71 5.68
N ILE A 124 -5.53 -6.11 5.70
CA ILE A 124 -5.18 -4.97 4.81
C ILE A 124 -5.19 -5.43 3.36
N ASP A 125 -4.63 -6.58 3.04
CA ASP A 125 -4.66 -7.15 1.68
C ASP A 125 -6.11 -7.36 1.22
N GLU A 126 -6.95 -7.89 2.07
CA GLU A 126 -8.38 -8.10 1.77
C GLU A 126 -9.11 -6.77 1.54
N ILE A 127 -8.83 -5.75 2.34
CA ILE A 127 -9.40 -4.40 2.16
C ILE A 127 -8.96 -3.81 0.81
N ILE A 128 -7.68 -3.93 0.47
CA ILE A 128 -7.16 -3.44 -0.80
C ILE A 128 -7.86 -4.16 -1.97
N ASP A 129 -7.91 -5.47 -1.94
CA ASP A 129 -8.45 -6.28 -3.04
C ASP A 129 -9.97 -6.12 -3.20
N LYS A 130 -10.72 -6.05 -2.12
CA LYS A 130 -12.18 -6.04 -2.16
C LYS A 130 -12.81 -4.65 -2.13
N GLN A 131 -12.16 -3.68 -1.52
CA GLN A 131 -12.74 -2.36 -1.28
C GLN A 131 -12.05 -1.22 -2.02
N ILE A 132 -10.74 -1.30 -2.26
CA ILE A 132 -9.97 -0.22 -2.87
C ILE A 132 -9.77 -0.46 -4.37
N LEU A 133 -9.22 -1.59 -4.77
CA LEU A 133 -8.89 -1.86 -6.18
C LEU A 133 -10.12 -1.86 -7.11
N PRO A 134 -11.26 -2.47 -6.76
CA PRO A 134 -12.44 -2.43 -7.63
C PRO A 134 -12.90 -0.99 -7.89
N TYR A 135 -12.74 -0.13 -6.89
CA TYR A 135 -13.11 1.27 -6.97
C TYR A 135 -12.15 2.08 -7.86
N LEU A 136 -10.84 1.78 -7.81
CA LEU A 136 -9.82 2.46 -8.59
C LEU A 136 -9.69 1.92 -10.02
N ASN A 137 -9.93 0.64 -10.24
CA ASN A 137 -9.77 0.00 -11.55
C ASN A 137 -10.67 0.59 -12.62
N GLN A 138 -11.89 0.98 -12.29
CA GLN A 138 -12.80 1.63 -13.23
C GLN A 138 -12.23 2.96 -13.73
N ASP A 139 -11.71 3.76 -12.82
CA ASP A 139 -11.12 5.07 -13.13
C ASP A 139 -9.80 4.91 -13.91
N ALA A 140 -8.96 3.94 -13.55
CA ALA A 140 -7.70 3.67 -14.24
C ALA A 140 -7.92 3.20 -15.68
N GLN A 141 -8.87 2.28 -15.92
CA GLN A 141 -9.20 1.81 -17.27
C GLN A 141 -9.75 2.94 -18.12
N SER A 142 -10.64 3.75 -17.59
CA SER A 142 -11.18 4.93 -18.27
C SER A 142 -10.10 5.94 -18.65
N LEU A 143 -9.11 6.14 -17.79
CA LEU A 143 -7.97 7.02 -18.05
C LEU A 143 -7.10 6.48 -19.18
N VAL A 144 -6.73 5.19 -19.13
CA VAL A 144 -5.96 4.53 -20.19
C VAL A 144 -6.67 4.62 -21.53
N ASP A 145 -7.98 4.34 -21.58
CA ASP A 145 -8.78 4.41 -22.80
C ASP A 145 -8.80 5.82 -23.38
N ARG A 146 -8.94 6.85 -22.54
CA ARG A 146 -8.91 8.27 -22.99
C ARG A 146 -7.55 8.66 -23.56
N ILE A 147 -6.48 8.25 -22.91
CA ILE A 147 -5.10 8.55 -23.35
C ILE A 147 -4.81 7.81 -24.66
N THR A 148 -5.21 6.54 -24.76
CA THR A 148 -5.03 5.73 -25.97
C THR A 148 -5.79 6.33 -27.15
N LYS A 149 -7.02 6.79 -26.95
CA LYS A 149 -7.79 7.50 -28.00
C LYS A 149 -7.12 8.80 -28.44
N LYS A 150 -6.56 9.55 -27.49
CA LYS A 150 -5.94 10.85 -27.78
C LYS A 150 -4.62 10.72 -28.53
N TYR A 151 -3.78 9.74 -28.18
CA TYR A 151 -2.42 9.61 -28.68
C TYR A 151 -2.16 8.35 -29.51
N GLY A 152 -3.03 7.34 -29.43
CA GLY A 152 -2.88 6.06 -30.10
C GLY A 152 -3.42 6.02 -31.54
N ASN A 153 -4.29 6.94 -31.91
CA ASN A 153 -4.84 7.06 -33.28
C ASN A 153 -3.94 7.91 -34.15
N SER A 154 -2.68 7.51 -34.35
CA SER A 154 -1.81 8.14 -35.35
C SER A 154 -2.03 7.59 -36.76
N ASN A 155 -3.28 7.53 -37.21
CA ASN A 155 -3.59 7.26 -38.62
C ASN A 155 -3.48 8.52 -39.51
N ASP A 156 -3.10 9.66 -38.94
CA ASP A 156 -3.01 10.92 -39.68
C ASP A 156 -1.60 11.18 -40.30
N THR A 157 -0.66 10.23 -40.23
CA THR A 157 0.65 10.39 -40.82
C THR A 157 0.80 9.74 -42.21
N LYS A 158 -0.30 9.43 -42.91
CA LYS A 158 -0.25 8.89 -44.26
C LYS A 158 -0.42 9.93 -45.39
N ASN A 159 -0.47 11.20 -45.08
CA ASN A 159 -0.68 12.21 -46.14
C ASN A 159 0.37 13.33 -46.23
N VAL A 160 1.62 13.07 -45.90
CA VAL A 160 2.69 14.02 -46.18
C VAL A 160 3.91 13.29 -46.81
N ILE A 161 3.69 12.63 -47.91
CA ILE A 161 4.75 12.38 -48.91
C ILE A 161 4.08 12.40 -50.29
N LYS A 162 4.04 13.58 -50.87
CA LYS A 162 4.11 13.78 -52.33
C LYS A 162 5.05 14.92 -52.60
#